data_a6a67d96d0b8162bc57ff6ff2567ed51
#
_entry.id   a6a67d96d0b8162bc57ff6ff2567ed51
#
_cell.length_a   1.000
_cell.length_b   1.000
_cell.length_c   1.000
_cell.angle_alpha   90.00
_cell.angle_beta   90.00
_cell.angle_gamma   90.00
#
_symmetry.space_group_name_H-M   'P 1'
#
loop_
_entity.id
_entity.type
_entity.pdbx_description
1 polymer ?
#
loop_
_entity_poly.entity_id
_entity_poly.type
_entity_poly.pdbx_seq_one_letter_code
_entity_poly.pdbx_strand_id
1 'polypeptide(L)'
;MSRVVRFHSTGAPDVLQIEQLDVGAPGPGELKVRIEAIGLNRAEAMFRAGAYLEPPQLPARIGYEASAVVLALGAGVTGYAVGEPISVIPAFSMNKYGVYADEAIVPAYGVLKRPKGLNAVESAAVWMAYLTAWGALIEIGQLKAGEAAVITAASSSVGIASIQTANAVGATSIAVTRTRAKAAQLTAAGAAHVIVTDEQDLSAEVMRITNGVGARVAFDPVGGPGLMKLAEAASQNGIILEYGALSTEPTPYPLFLALLKALSVRGYTLFEFNGNADRLALAEKFILDGIAAGKLKPVIAKTFPLSQIAEAQRYMESNQQFGKIVVTTEG
;
A
#
# COMPACT_ATOMS: atom_id res chain seq x y z
N MET A 1 4.41 -4.30 -30.46
CA MET A 1 4.51 -2.95 -29.84
C MET A 1 3.43 -2.87 -28.78
N SER A 2 3.77 -2.45 -27.58
CA SER A 2 2.90 -2.35 -26.41
C SER A 2 2.88 -0.90 -25.91
N ARG A 3 1.73 -0.39 -25.43
CA ARG A 3 1.67 0.89 -24.74
C ARG A 3 2.39 0.74 -23.41
N VAL A 4 3.37 1.60 -23.17
CA VAL A 4 4.14 1.63 -21.93
C VAL A 4 4.21 3.06 -21.42
N VAL A 5 3.87 3.29 -20.17
CA VAL A 5 3.97 4.60 -19.54
C VAL A 5 5.41 4.83 -19.09
N ARG A 6 5.98 5.96 -19.52
CA ARG A 6 7.31 6.41 -19.13
C ARG A 6 7.30 7.90 -18.79
N PHE A 7 8.39 8.35 -18.18
CA PHE A 7 8.64 9.78 -18.01
C PHE A 7 10.13 10.08 -18.24
N HIS A 8 10.41 11.24 -18.85
CA HIS A 8 11.73 11.67 -19.27
C HIS A 8 12.31 12.77 -18.37
N SER A 9 11.48 13.31 -17.47
CA SER A 9 11.86 14.26 -16.42
C SER A 9 11.00 14.01 -15.20
N THR A 10 11.51 14.28 -14.02
CA THR A 10 10.73 14.27 -12.78
C THR A 10 9.74 15.43 -12.77
N GLY A 11 8.60 15.27 -12.09
CA GLY A 11 7.61 16.36 -12.01
C GLY A 11 6.21 15.90 -11.63
N ALA A 12 5.23 16.75 -11.97
CA ALA A 12 3.80 16.51 -11.80
C ALA A 12 3.28 15.39 -12.73
N PRO A 13 2.04 14.91 -12.58
CA PRO A 13 1.50 13.82 -13.41
C PRO A 13 1.61 14.00 -14.93
N ASP A 14 1.70 15.24 -15.40
CA ASP A 14 1.81 15.58 -16.83
C ASP A 14 3.12 15.11 -17.50
N VAL A 15 4.15 14.74 -16.72
CA VAL A 15 5.39 14.17 -17.28
C VAL A 15 5.23 12.74 -17.75
N LEU A 16 4.13 12.06 -17.38
CA LEU A 16 3.83 10.71 -17.82
C LEU A 16 3.41 10.69 -19.29
N GLN A 17 4.11 9.88 -20.09
CA GLN A 17 3.87 9.71 -21.52
C GLN A 17 3.59 8.24 -21.83
N ILE A 18 2.62 8.00 -22.71
CA ILE A 18 2.32 6.67 -23.22
C ILE A 18 3.08 6.49 -24.53
N GLU A 19 4.02 5.57 -24.54
CA GLU A 19 4.88 5.28 -25.68
C GLU A 19 4.61 3.87 -26.23
N GLN A 20 4.85 3.67 -27.53
CA GLN A 20 4.79 2.36 -28.16
C GLN A 20 6.17 1.71 -28.14
N LEU A 21 6.35 0.69 -27.32
CA LEU A 21 7.64 0.02 -27.15
C LEU A 21 7.52 -1.48 -27.41
N ASP A 22 8.59 -2.06 -27.91
CA ASP A 22 8.77 -3.51 -27.86
C ASP A 22 9.25 -3.89 -26.45
N VAL A 23 8.46 -4.68 -25.75
CA VAL A 23 8.79 -5.15 -24.40
C VAL A 23 9.82 -6.29 -24.45
N GLY A 24 9.96 -6.97 -25.60
CA GLY A 24 10.89 -8.06 -25.78
C GLY A 24 10.42 -9.39 -25.19
N ALA A 25 11.36 -10.33 -25.06
CA ALA A 25 11.18 -11.64 -24.42
C ALA A 25 11.69 -11.61 -22.99
N PRO A 26 11.13 -12.44 -22.07
CA PRO A 26 11.63 -12.55 -20.71
C PRO A 26 13.01 -13.21 -20.65
N GLY A 27 13.90 -12.66 -19.84
CA GLY A 27 15.18 -13.23 -19.49
C GLY A 27 15.07 -14.36 -18.45
N PRO A 28 16.20 -14.98 -18.05
CA PRO A 28 16.19 -15.99 -16.99
C PRO A 28 15.58 -15.46 -15.69
N GLY A 29 14.66 -16.22 -15.09
CA GLY A 29 13.96 -15.84 -13.86
C GLY A 29 12.89 -14.76 -14.03
N GLU A 30 12.50 -14.41 -15.26
CA GLU A 30 11.51 -13.39 -15.56
C GLU A 30 10.26 -13.99 -16.24
N LEU A 31 9.14 -13.28 -16.15
CA LEU A 31 7.93 -13.56 -16.91
C LEU A 31 7.62 -12.37 -17.81
N LYS A 32 7.13 -12.64 -19.02
CA LYS A 32 6.38 -11.66 -19.82
C LYS A 32 4.91 -11.80 -19.49
N VAL A 33 4.25 -10.71 -19.19
CA VAL A 33 2.86 -10.69 -18.76
C VAL A 33 2.05 -9.65 -19.53
N ARG A 34 0.77 -9.94 -19.78
CA ARG A 34 -0.23 -8.98 -20.24
C ARG A 34 -0.93 -8.43 -19.00
N ILE A 35 -0.82 -7.13 -18.80
CA ILE A 35 -1.46 -6.43 -17.71
C ILE A 35 -2.96 -6.28 -18.01
N GLU A 36 -3.80 -6.53 -17.02
CA GLU A 36 -5.25 -6.33 -17.08
C GLU A 36 -5.71 -5.15 -16.22
N ALA A 37 -5.07 -4.99 -15.05
CA ALA A 37 -5.36 -3.90 -14.14
C ALA A 37 -4.12 -3.53 -13.32
N ILE A 38 -3.95 -2.26 -13.02
CA ILE A 38 -2.82 -1.66 -12.32
C ILE A 38 -3.33 -0.98 -11.06
N GLY A 39 -2.80 -1.33 -9.91
CA GLY A 39 -3.11 -0.65 -8.64
C GLY A 39 -2.20 0.54 -8.40
N LEU A 40 -2.74 1.76 -8.32
CA LEU A 40 -1.94 2.97 -8.08
C LEU A 40 -1.53 3.10 -6.61
N ASN A 41 -0.30 3.56 -6.40
CA ASN A 41 0.29 3.74 -5.07
C ASN A 41 1.00 5.08 -4.94
N ARG A 42 1.01 5.67 -3.72
CA ARG A 42 1.68 6.95 -3.47
C ARG A 42 3.19 6.91 -3.74
N ALA A 43 3.83 5.77 -3.51
CA ALA A 43 5.24 5.53 -3.81
C ALA A 43 5.60 5.87 -5.27
N GLU A 44 4.70 5.55 -6.21
CA GLU A 44 4.87 5.82 -7.63
C GLU A 44 4.81 7.32 -7.95
N ALA A 45 3.92 8.06 -7.29
CA ALA A 45 3.87 9.52 -7.42
C ALA A 45 5.14 10.18 -6.86
N MET A 46 5.65 9.67 -5.73
CA MET A 46 6.91 10.14 -5.13
C MET A 46 8.11 9.80 -6.03
N PHE A 47 8.16 8.60 -6.62
CA PHE A 47 9.20 8.21 -7.56
C PHE A 47 9.19 9.10 -8.81
N ARG A 48 8.02 9.33 -9.41
CA ARG A 48 7.88 10.24 -10.55
C ARG A 48 8.29 11.66 -10.20
N ALA A 49 8.01 12.14 -8.98
CA ALA A 49 8.42 13.46 -8.51
C ALA A 49 9.91 13.56 -8.14
N GLY A 50 10.65 12.43 -8.13
CA GLY A 50 12.06 12.40 -7.70
C GLY A 50 12.26 12.47 -6.18
N ALA A 51 11.21 12.21 -5.41
CA ALA A 51 11.18 12.32 -3.93
C ALA A 51 10.94 10.95 -3.26
N TYR A 52 11.30 9.85 -3.92
CA TYR A 52 11.18 8.50 -3.37
C TYR A 52 12.50 7.97 -2.84
N LEU A 53 12.49 6.77 -2.25
CA LEU A 53 13.67 6.11 -1.64
C LEU A 53 14.80 5.84 -2.63
N GLU A 54 14.47 5.68 -3.91
CA GLU A 54 15.42 5.58 -5.01
C GLU A 54 15.15 6.68 -6.05
N PRO A 55 16.17 7.36 -6.59
CA PRO A 55 15.97 8.33 -7.67
C PRO A 55 15.65 7.61 -8.98
N PRO A 56 14.75 8.14 -9.83
CA PRO A 56 14.45 7.52 -11.12
C PRO A 56 15.63 7.65 -12.10
N GLN A 57 15.92 6.57 -12.82
CA GLN A 57 16.84 6.53 -13.94
C GLN A 57 16.08 6.83 -15.23
N LEU A 58 16.22 8.06 -15.73
CA LEU A 58 15.46 8.56 -16.88
C LEU A 58 16.03 8.06 -18.22
N PRO A 59 15.19 7.74 -19.21
CA PRO A 59 13.73 7.71 -19.15
C PRO A 59 13.22 6.49 -18.36
N ALA A 60 12.37 6.72 -17.35
CA ALA A 60 11.98 5.70 -16.38
C ALA A 60 10.61 5.08 -16.70
N ARG A 61 10.47 3.78 -16.43
CA ARG A 61 9.17 3.09 -16.28
C ARG A 61 8.65 3.33 -14.87
N ILE A 62 7.41 2.90 -14.59
CA ILE A 62 6.76 3.11 -13.30
C ILE A 62 5.76 1.99 -13.02
N GLY A 63 5.46 1.75 -11.73
CA GLY A 63 4.40 0.85 -11.28
C GLY A 63 4.90 -0.40 -10.58
N TYR A 64 4.32 -0.68 -9.42
CA TYR A 64 4.69 -1.81 -8.55
C TYR A 64 3.69 -2.96 -8.57
N GLU A 65 2.39 -2.67 -8.77
CA GLU A 65 1.31 -3.61 -8.50
C GLU A 65 0.35 -3.73 -9.68
N ALA A 66 0.09 -4.96 -10.09
CA ALA A 66 -0.85 -5.23 -11.18
C ALA A 66 -1.51 -6.60 -11.03
N SER A 67 -2.64 -6.77 -11.70
CA SER A 67 -3.20 -8.05 -12.07
C SER A 67 -2.93 -8.32 -13.56
N ALA A 68 -2.47 -9.51 -13.88
CA ALA A 68 -1.98 -9.82 -15.22
C ALA A 68 -2.22 -11.29 -15.60
N VAL A 69 -1.92 -11.62 -16.85
CA VAL A 69 -1.89 -12.98 -17.39
C VAL A 69 -0.51 -13.28 -17.96
N VAL A 70 0.02 -14.44 -17.68
CA VAL A 70 1.33 -14.89 -18.18
C VAL A 70 1.29 -15.10 -19.68
N LEU A 71 2.21 -14.45 -20.42
CA LEU A 71 2.38 -14.61 -21.86
C LEU A 71 3.56 -15.52 -22.21
N ALA A 72 4.65 -15.43 -21.46
CA ALA A 72 5.86 -16.27 -21.66
C ALA A 72 6.63 -16.40 -20.35
N LEU A 73 7.40 -17.48 -20.24
CA LEU A 73 8.26 -17.79 -19.11
C LEU A 73 9.73 -17.74 -19.56
N GLY A 74 10.56 -17.05 -18.82
CA GLY A 74 12.01 -17.07 -18.98
C GLY A 74 12.63 -18.37 -18.45
N ALA A 75 13.87 -18.62 -18.81
CA ALA A 75 14.59 -19.81 -18.36
C ALA A 75 14.63 -19.90 -16.82
N GLY A 76 14.39 -21.10 -16.29
CA GLY A 76 14.42 -21.37 -14.85
C GLY A 76 13.14 -20.97 -14.08
N VAL A 77 12.15 -20.35 -14.70
CA VAL A 77 10.87 -20.04 -14.06
C VAL A 77 10.03 -21.32 -13.98
N THR A 78 9.58 -21.64 -12.78
CA THR A 78 8.71 -22.80 -12.47
C THR A 78 7.51 -22.36 -11.66
N GLY A 79 6.46 -23.20 -11.60
CA GLY A 79 5.26 -22.93 -10.79
C GLY A 79 4.19 -22.05 -11.47
N TYR A 80 4.46 -21.58 -12.70
CA TYR A 80 3.53 -20.79 -13.52
C TYR A 80 3.35 -21.43 -14.91
N ALA A 81 2.22 -21.11 -15.56
CA ALA A 81 1.92 -21.53 -16.93
C ALA A 81 1.49 -20.34 -17.79
N VAL A 82 1.73 -20.43 -19.11
CA VAL A 82 1.19 -19.46 -20.07
C VAL A 82 -0.34 -19.48 -20.01
N GLY A 83 -0.95 -18.30 -19.96
CA GLY A 83 -2.39 -18.11 -19.78
C GLY A 83 -2.84 -18.09 -18.32
N GLU A 84 -1.94 -18.34 -17.35
CA GLU A 84 -2.29 -18.31 -15.92
C GLU A 84 -2.51 -16.87 -15.43
N PRO A 85 -3.62 -16.58 -14.74
CA PRO A 85 -3.84 -15.28 -14.09
C PRO A 85 -2.97 -15.14 -12.83
N ILE A 86 -2.26 -14.02 -12.76
CA ILE A 86 -1.30 -13.72 -11.69
C ILE A 86 -1.50 -12.31 -11.12
N SER A 87 -0.88 -12.06 -10.00
CA SER A 87 -0.68 -10.74 -9.41
C SER A 87 0.81 -10.40 -9.39
N VAL A 88 1.14 -9.20 -9.84
CA VAL A 88 2.47 -8.61 -9.64
C VAL A 88 2.47 -7.86 -8.33
N ILE A 89 3.46 -8.14 -7.48
CA ILE A 89 3.60 -7.56 -6.14
C ILE A 89 4.81 -6.62 -6.05
N PRO A 90 4.81 -5.65 -5.13
CA PRO A 90 5.88 -4.66 -4.98
C PRO A 90 7.13 -5.28 -4.33
N ALA A 91 7.90 -6.05 -5.10
CA ALA A 91 9.10 -6.76 -4.62
C ALA A 91 10.38 -6.39 -5.40
N PHE A 92 10.35 -5.35 -6.23
CA PHE A 92 11.44 -4.96 -7.14
C PHE A 92 11.62 -3.44 -7.19
N SER A 93 12.75 -2.98 -7.75
CA SER A 93 12.99 -1.56 -8.06
C SER A 93 12.25 -1.14 -9.32
N MET A 94 11.59 0.03 -9.29
CA MET A 94 10.96 0.63 -10.47
C MET A 94 11.97 1.07 -11.54
N ASN A 95 13.25 1.25 -11.18
CA ASN A 95 14.30 1.48 -12.16
C ASN A 95 14.58 0.26 -13.04
N LYS A 96 14.25 -0.93 -12.56
CA LYS A 96 14.47 -2.19 -13.28
C LYS A 96 13.19 -2.70 -13.97
N TYR A 97 12.08 -2.60 -13.29
CA TYR A 97 10.79 -3.09 -13.76
C TYR A 97 9.70 -2.03 -13.56
N GLY A 98 8.61 -2.13 -14.34
CA GLY A 98 7.45 -1.24 -14.20
C GLY A 98 6.25 -1.81 -14.92
N VAL A 99 5.08 -1.72 -14.29
CA VAL A 99 3.85 -2.38 -14.76
C VAL A 99 2.80 -1.43 -15.35
N TYR A 100 3.10 -0.14 -15.48
CA TYR A 100 2.19 0.79 -16.16
C TYR A 100 2.30 0.61 -17.68
N ALA A 101 1.71 -0.48 -18.17
CA ALA A 101 1.82 -0.88 -19.57
C ALA A 101 0.69 -1.88 -19.94
N ASP A 102 0.52 -2.16 -21.25
CA ASP A 102 -0.28 -3.30 -21.71
C ASP A 102 0.45 -4.63 -21.47
N GLU A 103 1.76 -4.64 -21.70
CA GLU A 103 2.64 -5.78 -21.43
C GLU A 103 3.86 -5.33 -20.66
N ALA A 104 4.35 -6.20 -19.78
CA ALA A 104 5.56 -5.96 -18.99
C ALA A 104 6.41 -7.22 -18.85
N ILE A 105 7.70 -7.04 -18.60
CA ILE A 105 8.58 -8.06 -18.03
C ILE A 105 8.63 -7.84 -16.52
N VAL A 106 8.47 -8.92 -15.75
CA VAL A 106 8.49 -8.89 -14.30
C VAL A 106 9.34 -10.05 -13.75
N PRO A 107 10.00 -9.88 -12.60
CA PRO A 107 10.77 -10.98 -12.01
C PRO A 107 9.83 -12.02 -11.38
N ALA A 108 10.17 -13.29 -11.46
CA ALA A 108 9.33 -14.37 -10.92
C ALA A 108 9.10 -14.25 -9.39
N TYR A 109 10.10 -13.72 -8.65
CA TYR A 109 9.96 -13.46 -7.21
C TYR A 109 9.00 -12.31 -6.87
N GLY A 110 8.63 -11.48 -7.84
CA GLY A 110 7.64 -10.41 -7.73
C GLY A 110 6.24 -10.80 -8.22
N VAL A 111 5.95 -12.11 -8.29
CA VAL A 111 4.68 -12.61 -8.81
C VAL A 111 4.07 -13.61 -7.83
N LEU A 112 2.77 -13.48 -7.57
CA LEU A 112 1.95 -14.45 -6.86
C LEU A 112 0.77 -14.88 -7.74
N LYS A 113 0.13 -15.98 -7.40
CA LYS A 113 -1.13 -16.38 -8.07
C LYS A 113 -2.24 -15.38 -7.73
N ARG A 114 -3.10 -15.09 -8.70
CA ARG A 114 -4.27 -14.24 -8.44
C ARG A 114 -5.15 -14.90 -7.39
N PRO A 115 -5.58 -14.17 -6.34
CA PRO A 115 -6.49 -14.72 -5.33
C PRO A 115 -7.79 -15.23 -5.98
N LYS A 116 -8.20 -16.43 -5.62
CA LYS A 116 -9.44 -17.02 -6.14
C LYS A 116 -10.65 -16.18 -5.77
N GLY A 117 -11.56 -15.99 -6.72
CA GLY A 117 -12.78 -15.21 -6.54
C GLY A 117 -12.66 -13.72 -6.77
N LEU A 118 -11.44 -13.19 -6.94
CA LEU A 118 -11.23 -11.79 -7.30
C LEU A 118 -11.09 -11.62 -8.82
N ASN A 119 -11.74 -10.59 -9.35
CA ASN A 119 -11.50 -10.15 -10.74
C ASN A 119 -10.17 -9.38 -10.84
N ALA A 120 -9.78 -8.96 -12.04
CA ALA A 120 -8.52 -8.27 -12.27
C ALA A 120 -8.40 -6.94 -11.50
N VAL A 121 -9.48 -6.15 -11.45
CA VAL A 121 -9.52 -4.86 -10.75
C VAL A 121 -9.36 -5.05 -9.24
N GLU A 122 -10.09 -6.00 -8.66
CA GLU A 122 -9.98 -6.32 -7.23
C GLU A 122 -8.60 -6.87 -6.89
N SER A 123 -8.05 -7.75 -7.74
CA SER A 123 -6.71 -8.34 -7.53
C SER A 123 -5.59 -7.29 -7.55
N ALA A 124 -5.68 -6.28 -8.43
CA ALA A 124 -4.74 -5.16 -8.49
C ALA A 124 -4.83 -4.20 -7.29
N ALA A 125 -5.75 -4.44 -6.36
CA ALA A 125 -5.96 -3.62 -5.17
C ALA A 125 -5.56 -4.32 -3.86
N VAL A 126 -4.95 -5.51 -3.93
CA VAL A 126 -4.69 -6.37 -2.75
C VAL A 126 -3.29 -6.16 -2.19
N TRP A 127 -2.28 -6.45 -3.00
CA TRP A 127 -0.99 -6.84 -2.45
C TRP A 127 -0.21 -5.70 -1.82
N MET A 128 -0.09 -4.53 -2.47
CA MET A 128 0.59 -3.39 -1.85
C MET A 128 -0.07 -3.02 -0.52
N ALA A 129 -1.40 -2.97 -0.50
CA ALA A 129 -2.14 -2.51 0.67
C ALA A 129 -2.06 -3.53 1.83
N TYR A 130 -2.38 -4.79 1.57
CA TYR A 130 -2.46 -5.79 2.63
C TYR A 130 -1.09 -6.32 3.08
N LEU A 131 -0.09 -6.43 2.19
CA LEU A 131 1.29 -6.73 2.59
C LEU A 131 1.85 -5.63 3.48
N THR A 132 1.61 -4.36 3.13
CA THR A 132 2.04 -3.21 3.94
C THR A 132 1.36 -3.23 5.31
N ALA A 133 0.06 -3.48 5.37
CA ALA A 133 -0.69 -3.57 6.63
C ALA A 133 -0.25 -4.77 7.49
N TRP A 134 -0.09 -5.96 6.89
CA TRP A 134 0.32 -7.17 7.59
C TRP A 134 1.73 -7.03 8.18
N GLY A 135 2.69 -6.57 7.36
CA GLY A 135 4.07 -6.38 7.83
C GLY A 135 4.18 -5.39 8.97
N ALA A 136 3.40 -4.29 8.90
CA ALA A 136 3.38 -3.28 9.96
C ALA A 136 2.69 -3.79 11.23
N LEU A 137 1.46 -4.25 11.12
CA LEU A 137 0.63 -4.53 12.28
C LEU A 137 0.94 -5.89 12.92
N ILE A 138 1.15 -6.92 12.08
CA ILE A 138 1.31 -8.30 12.56
C ILE A 138 2.77 -8.66 12.76
N GLU A 139 3.60 -8.52 11.73
CA GLU A 139 4.98 -8.97 11.73
C GLU A 139 5.85 -8.12 12.68
N ILE A 140 5.81 -6.80 12.54
CA ILE A 140 6.66 -5.86 13.31
C ILE A 140 5.94 -5.39 14.57
N GLY A 141 4.70 -4.92 14.43
CA GLY A 141 3.89 -4.38 15.52
C GLY A 141 3.45 -5.43 16.53
N GLN A 142 3.41 -6.71 16.12
CA GLN A 142 2.96 -7.85 16.93
C GLN A 142 1.62 -7.59 17.62
N LEU A 143 0.70 -6.93 16.89
CA LEU A 143 -0.62 -6.55 17.36
C LEU A 143 -1.45 -7.79 17.69
N LYS A 144 -2.06 -7.82 18.87
CA LYS A 144 -2.84 -8.94 19.38
C LYS A 144 -4.29 -8.56 19.64
N ALA A 145 -5.13 -9.59 19.80
CA ALA A 145 -6.50 -9.42 20.21
C ALA A 145 -6.61 -8.63 21.52
N GLY A 146 -7.53 -7.68 21.57
CA GLY A 146 -7.77 -6.79 22.71
C GLY A 146 -6.84 -5.55 22.76
N GLU A 147 -5.78 -5.49 21.96
CA GLU A 147 -4.95 -4.30 21.83
C GLU A 147 -5.56 -3.32 20.82
N ALA A 148 -5.08 -2.06 20.79
CA ALA A 148 -5.56 -1.04 19.87
C ALA A 148 -4.48 -0.64 18.86
N ALA A 149 -4.92 -0.38 17.61
CA ALA A 149 -4.10 0.22 16.56
C ALA A 149 -4.69 1.55 16.11
N VAL A 150 -3.89 2.62 16.14
CA VAL A 150 -4.21 3.91 15.52
C VAL A 150 -3.72 3.92 14.08
N ILE A 151 -4.60 4.23 13.16
CA ILE A 151 -4.35 4.20 11.71
C ILE A 151 -4.64 5.57 11.14
N THR A 152 -3.62 6.32 10.76
CA THR A 152 -3.78 7.63 10.13
C THR A 152 -3.98 7.50 8.61
N ALA A 153 -4.40 8.57 7.94
CA ALA A 153 -4.80 8.53 6.53
C ALA A 153 -5.70 7.31 6.23
N ALA A 154 -6.60 6.99 7.16
CA ALA A 154 -7.36 5.74 7.22
C ALA A 154 -8.22 5.46 5.98
N SER A 155 -8.59 6.50 5.20
CA SER A 155 -9.35 6.36 3.95
C SER A 155 -8.52 5.93 2.74
N SER A 156 -7.21 5.79 2.87
CA SER A 156 -6.35 5.23 1.82
C SER A 156 -6.54 3.72 1.68
N SER A 157 -6.08 3.13 0.58
CA SER A 157 -6.13 1.67 0.40
C SER A 157 -5.39 0.93 1.52
N VAL A 158 -4.21 1.42 1.93
CA VAL A 158 -3.42 0.86 3.04
C VAL A 158 -4.16 1.07 4.36
N GLY A 159 -4.76 2.25 4.59
CA GLY A 159 -5.53 2.53 5.80
C GLY A 159 -6.72 1.58 5.99
N ILE A 160 -7.50 1.34 4.92
CA ILE A 160 -8.62 0.38 4.94
C ILE A 160 -8.12 -1.05 5.15
N ALA A 161 -7.03 -1.45 4.46
CA ALA A 161 -6.41 -2.76 4.67
C ALA A 161 -5.94 -2.93 6.12
N SER A 162 -5.40 -1.87 6.74
CA SER A 162 -4.96 -1.88 8.14
C SER A 162 -6.13 -2.02 9.13
N ILE A 163 -7.24 -1.33 8.88
CA ILE A 163 -8.48 -1.51 9.67
C ILE A 163 -8.92 -2.97 9.64
N GLN A 164 -9.01 -3.55 8.44
CA GLN A 164 -9.46 -4.94 8.27
C GLN A 164 -8.44 -5.94 8.85
N THR A 165 -7.14 -5.69 8.71
CA THR A 165 -6.08 -6.53 9.29
C THR A 165 -6.12 -6.52 10.81
N ALA A 166 -6.26 -5.36 11.45
CA ALA A 166 -6.43 -5.24 12.89
C ALA A 166 -7.67 -5.98 13.39
N ASN A 167 -8.80 -5.80 12.71
CA ASN A 167 -10.05 -6.49 13.05
C ASN A 167 -9.92 -8.02 12.87
N ALA A 168 -9.20 -8.48 11.83
CA ALA A 168 -9.03 -9.91 11.56
C ALA A 168 -8.33 -10.66 12.71
N VAL A 169 -7.46 -9.97 13.46
CA VAL A 169 -6.77 -10.53 14.64
C VAL A 169 -7.45 -10.19 15.98
N GLY A 170 -8.62 -9.55 15.94
CA GLY A 170 -9.39 -9.19 17.15
C GLY A 170 -8.87 -7.97 17.89
N ALA A 171 -8.08 -7.13 17.24
CA ALA A 171 -7.64 -5.85 17.78
C ALA A 171 -8.65 -4.74 17.49
N THR A 172 -8.61 -3.67 18.27
CA THR A 172 -9.45 -2.48 18.09
C THR A 172 -8.80 -1.54 17.06
N SER A 173 -9.43 -1.38 15.90
CA SER A 173 -9.00 -0.43 14.89
C SER A 173 -9.53 0.99 15.18
N ILE A 174 -8.63 1.96 15.33
CA ILE A 174 -8.95 3.39 15.53
C ILE A 174 -8.52 4.13 14.27
N ALA A 175 -9.48 4.42 13.41
CA ALA A 175 -9.26 5.14 12.16
C ALA A 175 -9.19 6.65 12.40
N VAL A 176 -8.16 7.29 11.85
CA VAL A 176 -7.98 8.75 11.97
C VAL A 176 -8.20 9.41 10.61
N THR A 177 -9.08 10.39 10.60
CA THR A 177 -9.35 11.25 9.43
C THR A 177 -9.32 12.72 9.86
N ARG A 178 -8.92 13.59 8.93
CA ARG A 178 -8.85 15.02 9.22
C ARG A 178 -10.26 15.61 9.40
N THR A 179 -11.15 15.35 8.44
CA THR A 179 -12.49 15.91 8.40
C THR A 179 -13.57 14.84 8.55
N ARG A 180 -14.79 15.25 8.94
CA ARG A 180 -15.96 14.38 9.07
C ARG A 180 -16.44 13.74 7.75
N ALA A 181 -16.02 14.28 6.61
CA ALA A 181 -16.53 13.88 5.29
C ALA A 181 -16.43 12.38 4.98
N LYS A 182 -15.40 11.69 5.53
CA LYS A 182 -15.18 10.25 5.31
C LYS A 182 -15.49 9.38 6.53
N ALA A 183 -15.94 9.96 7.65
CA ALA A 183 -16.12 9.23 8.91
C ALA A 183 -17.13 8.07 8.78
N ALA A 184 -18.28 8.32 8.17
CA ALA A 184 -19.30 7.29 7.96
C ALA A 184 -18.79 6.15 7.07
N GLN A 185 -18.02 6.46 6.03
CA GLN A 185 -17.41 5.45 5.15
C GLN A 185 -16.36 4.61 5.89
N LEU A 186 -15.57 5.21 6.78
CA LEU A 186 -14.60 4.48 7.62
C LEU A 186 -15.28 3.51 8.57
N THR A 187 -16.38 3.93 9.21
CA THR A 187 -17.20 3.04 10.04
C THR A 187 -17.78 1.90 9.20
N ALA A 188 -18.32 2.19 8.01
CA ALA A 188 -18.84 1.17 7.10
C ALA A 188 -17.76 0.21 6.58
N ALA A 189 -16.50 0.68 6.49
CA ALA A 189 -15.35 -0.16 6.13
C ALA A 189 -14.82 -1.02 7.31
N GLY A 190 -15.44 -0.92 8.49
CA GLY A 190 -15.17 -1.74 9.65
C GLY A 190 -14.31 -1.10 10.73
N ALA A 191 -14.03 0.22 10.66
CA ALA A 191 -13.33 0.89 11.76
C ALA A 191 -14.16 0.79 13.07
N ALA A 192 -13.55 0.26 14.12
CA ALA A 192 -14.19 0.16 15.43
C ALA A 192 -14.47 1.55 16.02
N HIS A 193 -13.54 2.48 15.79
CA HIS A 193 -13.68 3.89 16.15
C HIS A 193 -13.12 4.77 15.04
N VAL A 194 -13.69 5.97 14.92
CA VAL A 194 -13.21 7.01 13.98
C VAL A 194 -12.97 8.29 14.76
N ILE A 195 -11.76 8.85 14.66
CA ILE A 195 -11.38 10.14 15.24
C ILE A 195 -11.26 11.16 14.10
N VAL A 196 -11.94 12.30 14.26
CA VAL A 196 -11.92 13.44 13.33
C VAL A 196 -11.04 14.53 13.94
N THR A 197 -9.83 14.72 13.45
CA THR A 197 -8.82 15.57 14.11
C THR A 197 -9.09 17.07 14.02
N ASP A 198 -9.92 17.52 13.07
CA ASP A 198 -10.38 18.93 13.07
C ASP A 198 -11.38 19.24 14.20
N GLU A 199 -11.93 18.20 14.86
CA GLU A 199 -12.99 18.33 15.87
C GLU A 199 -12.57 17.75 17.24
N GLN A 200 -11.59 16.83 17.26
CA GLN A 200 -11.25 16.02 18.43
C GLN A 200 -9.73 16.00 18.65
N ASP A 201 -9.29 16.01 19.90
CA ASP A 201 -7.89 15.74 20.24
C ASP A 201 -7.61 14.24 20.11
N LEU A 202 -6.67 13.89 19.23
CA LEU A 202 -6.30 12.51 18.93
C LEU A 202 -5.89 11.72 20.15
N SER A 203 -5.01 12.29 20.98
CA SER A 203 -4.47 11.57 22.14
C SER A 203 -5.53 11.36 23.22
N ALA A 204 -6.34 12.38 23.50
CA ALA A 204 -7.44 12.29 24.46
C ALA A 204 -8.47 11.22 24.06
N GLU A 205 -8.84 11.18 22.77
CA GLU A 205 -9.81 10.20 22.28
C GLU A 205 -9.26 8.77 22.29
N VAL A 206 -7.99 8.56 21.91
CA VAL A 206 -7.35 7.23 21.99
C VAL A 206 -7.30 6.77 23.44
N MET A 207 -6.90 7.62 24.37
CA MET A 207 -6.88 7.28 25.80
C MET A 207 -8.28 6.96 26.33
N ARG A 208 -9.31 7.70 25.93
CA ARG A 208 -10.70 7.41 26.26
C ARG A 208 -11.17 6.04 25.73
N ILE A 209 -10.88 5.76 24.45
CA ILE A 209 -11.27 4.49 23.78
C ILE A 209 -10.58 3.29 24.43
N THR A 210 -9.32 3.46 24.83
CA THR A 210 -8.49 2.39 25.40
C THR A 210 -8.51 2.33 26.93
N ASN A 211 -9.42 3.06 27.59
CA ASN A 211 -9.50 3.15 29.05
C ASN A 211 -8.14 3.52 29.72
N GLY A 212 -7.41 4.44 29.13
CA GLY A 212 -6.14 4.94 29.63
C GLY A 212 -4.91 4.11 29.26
N VAL A 213 -5.07 2.99 28.53
CA VAL A 213 -3.93 2.12 28.15
C VAL A 213 -3.12 2.71 26.99
N GLY A 214 -3.78 3.34 26.00
CA GLY A 214 -3.17 3.81 24.77
C GLY A 214 -3.07 2.74 23.68
N ALA A 215 -2.61 3.13 22.50
CA ALA A 215 -2.49 2.26 21.34
C ALA A 215 -1.18 1.46 21.35
N ARG A 216 -1.25 0.14 21.11
CA ARG A 216 -0.07 -0.74 20.96
C ARG A 216 0.71 -0.37 19.69
N VAL A 217 0.00 -0.10 18.58
CA VAL A 217 0.59 0.26 17.30
C VAL A 217 -0.03 1.57 16.80
N ALA A 218 0.79 2.53 16.38
CA ALA A 218 0.39 3.62 15.53
C ALA A 218 1.02 3.42 14.14
N PHE A 219 0.21 3.49 13.10
CA PHE A 219 0.62 3.25 11.71
C PHE A 219 0.34 4.49 10.86
N ASP A 220 1.41 5.19 10.49
CA ASP A 220 1.32 6.55 9.96
C ASP A 220 2.08 6.76 8.64
N PRO A 221 1.41 7.17 7.55
CA PRO A 221 2.07 7.64 6.34
C PRO A 221 2.24 9.16 6.30
N VAL A 222 1.78 9.88 7.33
CA VAL A 222 1.71 11.34 7.30
C VAL A 222 3.02 11.96 7.75
N GLY A 223 3.53 11.53 8.90
CA GLY A 223 4.67 12.18 9.54
C GLY A 223 4.35 13.61 10.02
N GLY A 224 5.37 14.48 10.02
CA GLY A 224 5.22 15.86 10.45
C GLY A 224 4.92 16.00 11.94
N PRO A 225 4.34 17.15 12.38
CA PRO A 225 4.05 17.41 13.78
C PRO A 225 3.07 16.44 14.43
N GLY A 226 2.27 15.73 13.63
CA GLY A 226 1.30 14.71 14.07
C GLY A 226 1.94 13.56 14.87
N LEU A 227 3.22 13.27 14.64
CA LEU A 227 3.96 12.24 15.36
C LEU A 227 3.94 12.45 16.89
N MET A 228 3.95 13.71 17.35
CA MET A 228 3.86 14.02 18.80
C MET A 228 2.54 13.52 19.39
N LYS A 229 1.42 13.73 18.67
CA LYS A 229 0.10 13.28 19.10
C LYS A 229 -0.02 11.75 19.12
N LEU A 230 0.62 11.08 18.16
CA LEU A 230 0.70 9.62 18.13
C LEU A 230 1.52 9.09 19.32
N ALA A 231 2.61 9.74 19.69
CA ALA A 231 3.40 9.38 20.85
C ALA A 231 2.64 9.60 22.18
N GLU A 232 1.86 10.68 22.30
CA GLU A 232 0.94 10.88 23.42
C GLU A 232 -0.13 9.78 23.52
N ALA A 233 -0.64 9.33 22.37
CA ALA A 233 -1.68 8.30 22.26
C ALA A 233 -1.17 6.86 22.43
N ALA A 234 0.13 6.62 22.28
CA ALA A 234 0.73 5.30 22.36
C ALA A 234 0.70 4.71 23.77
N SER A 235 0.57 3.41 23.88
CA SER A 235 0.71 2.67 25.15
C SER A 235 2.15 2.59 25.63
N GLN A 236 2.36 2.13 26.86
CA GLN A 236 3.69 1.70 27.33
C GLN A 236 4.22 0.60 26.39
N ASN A 237 5.50 0.71 26.00
CA ASN A 237 6.16 -0.14 25.00
C ASN A 237 5.46 -0.14 23.62
N GLY A 238 4.70 0.89 23.29
CA GLY A 238 4.04 1.04 22.01
C GLY A 238 5.03 1.22 20.86
N ILE A 239 4.59 0.95 19.64
CA ILE A 239 5.38 1.15 18.45
C ILE A 239 4.67 2.10 17.48
N ILE A 240 5.41 3.07 16.94
CA ILE A 240 4.97 3.98 15.89
C ILE A 240 5.75 3.65 14.64
N LEU A 241 5.04 3.29 13.58
CA LEU A 241 5.58 2.88 12.29
C LEU A 241 5.26 3.95 11.25
N GLU A 242 6.28 4.72 10.86
CA GLU A 242 6.21 5.73 9.82
C GLU A 242 6.49 5.07 8.46
N TYR A 243 5.49 4.99 7.56
CA TYR A 243 5.64 4.32 6.27
C TYR A 243 5.47 5.24 5.06
N GLY A 244 5.38 6.54 5.30
CA GLY A 244 5.25 7.56 4.29
C GLY A 244 5.70 8.92 4.78
N ALA A 245 5.58 9.92 3.92
CA ALA A 245 5.94 11.31 4.19
C ALA A 245 4.94 12.23 3.45
N LEU A 246 3.65 12.17 3.84
CA LEU A 246 2.61 12.99 3.22
C LEU A 246 2.65 14.44 3.72
N SER A 247 3.16 14.68 4.93
CA SER A 247 3.44 16.01 5.43
C SER A 247 4.68 16.59 4.76
N THR A 248 4.65 17.88 4.47
CA THR A 248 5.82 18.65 4.02
C THR A 248 6.57 19.30 5.17
N GLU A 249 6.04 19.21 6.40
CA GLU A 249 6.65 19.76 7.59
C GLU A 249 7.64 18.77 8.22
N PRO A 250 8.67 19.26 8.94
CA PRO A 250 9.59 18.39 9.67
C PRO A 250 8.86 17.47 10.66
N THR A 251 9.35 16.24 10.79
CA THR A 251 8.83 15.22 11.72
C THR A 251 9.68 15.24 12.99
N PRO A 252 9.24 15.89 14.09
CA PRO A 252 10.02 15.99 15.32
C PRO A 252 10.02 14.66 16.07
N TYR A 253 11.20 14.19 16.51
CA TYR A 253 11.29 12.98 17.34
C TYR A 253 10.74 13.23 18.74
N PRO A 254 9.79 12.43 19.26
CA PRO A 254 9.13 12.64 20.54
C PRO A 254 9.99 12.13 21.72
N LEU A 255 11.20 12.70 21.91
CA LEU A 255 12.23 12.16 22.80
C LEU A 255 11.73 11.84 24.22
N PHE A 256 11.08 12.81 24.90
CA PHE A 256 10.66 12.60 26.29
C PHE A 256 9.52 11.58 26.42
N LEU A 257 8.60 11.54 25.46
CA LEU A 257 7.55 10.51 25.42
C LEU A 257 8.13 9.13 25.11
N ALA A 258 9.10 9.07 24.21
CA ALA A 258 9.80 7.82 23.89
C ALA A 258 10.55 7.27 25.11
N LEU A 259 11.23 8.13 25.89
CA LEU A 259 11.88 7.74 27.14
C LEU A 259 10.86 7.31 28.21
N LEU A 260 9.79 8.10 28.40
CA LEU A 260 8.78 7.86 29.43
C LEU A 260 8.03 6.55 29.22
N LYS A 261 7.68 6.25 27.96
CA LYS A 261 6.84 5.11 27.59
C LYS A 261 7.61 3.95 26.98
N ALA A 262 8.95 4.04 26.88
CA ALA A 262 9.79 3.06 26.16
C ALA A 262 9.28 2.78 24.74
N LEU A 263 8.94 3.84 23.97
CA LEU A 263 8.37 3.72 22.63
C LEU A 263 9.44 3.30 21.62
N SER A 264 9.02 2.48 20.65
CA SER A 264 9.73 2.29 19.40
C SER A 264 9.15 3.23 18.36
N VAL A 265 9.94 4.19 17.85
CA VAL A 265 9.57 5.09 16.75
C VAL A 265 10.51 4.80 15.60
N ARG A 266 9.98 4.27 14.48
CA ARG A 266 10.83 3.85 13.36
C ARG A 266 10.15 3.98 12.00
N GLY A 267 10.96 4.15 10.97
CA GLY A 267 10.53 3.99 9.59
C GLY A 267 10.18 2.53 9.28
N TYR A 268 9.28 2.34 8.33
CA TYR A 268 8.86 1.04 7.83
C TYR A 268 8.64 1.08 6.32
N THR A 269 9.12 0.06 5.63
CA THR A 269 8.76 -0.25 4.26
C THR A 269 8.48 -1.74 4.13
N LEU A 270 7.58 -2.12 3.22
CA LEU A 270 7.29 -3.53 2.98
C LEU A 270 8.50 -4.30 2.40
N PHE A 271 9.49 -3.61 1.86
CA PHE A 271 10.75 -4.22 1.40
C PHE A 271 11.59 -4.87 2.50
N GLU A 272 11.27 -4.59 3.78
CA GLU A 272 11.94 -5.24 4.91
C GLU A 272 11.66 -6.76 4.98
N PHE A 273 10.55 -7.24 4.41
CA PHE A 273 10.19 -8.64 4.50
C PHE A 273 9.85 -9.32 3.17
N ASN A 274 9.35 -8.60 2.18
CA ASN A 274 8.86 -9.21 0.93
C ASN A 274 9.97 -9.83 0.06
N GLY A 275 11.24 -9.54 0.33
CA GLY A 275 12.39 -10.25 -0.23
C GLY A 275 12.74 -11.56 0.50
N ASN A 276 12.06 -11.88 1.61
CA ASN A 276 12.23 -13.13 2.35
C ASN A 276 11.04 -14.06 2.06
N ALA A 277 11.30 -15.19 1.40
CA ALA A 277 10.26 -16.10 0.93
C ALA A 277 9.39 -16.66 2.05
N ASP A 278 9.96 -17.00 3.21
CA ASP A 278 9.20 -17.57 4.34
C ASP A 278 8.25 -16.52 4.95
N ARG A 279 8.72 -15.30 5.12
CA ARG A 279 7.91 -14.18 5.64
C ARG A 279 6.81 -13.80 4.66
N LEU A 280 7.13 -13.76 3.36
CA LEU A 280 6.14 -13.49 2.32
C LEU A 280 5.06 -14.58 2.29
N ALA A 281 5.43 -15.86 2.42
CA ALA A 281 4.47 -16.96 2.47
C ALA A 281 3.51 -16.87 3.67
N LEU A 282 3.99 -16.40 4.84
CA LEU A 282 3.11 -16.16 6.00
C LEU A 282 2.11 -15.02 5.72
N ALA A 283 2.58 -13.94 5.12
CA ALA A 283 1.73 -12.81 4.73
C ALA A 283 0.71 -13.23 3.66
N GLU A 284 1.15 -13.94 2.62
CA GLU A 284 0.29 -14.47 1.56
C GLU A 284 -0.82 -15.36 2.15
N LYS A 285 -0.46 -16.31 3.01
CA LYS A 285 -1.44 -17.18 3.67
C LYS A 285 -2.47 -16.38 4.46
N PHE A 286 -2.04 -15.41 5.28
CA PHE A 286 -2.95 -14.54 6.05
C PHE A 286 -3.92 -13.80 5.15
N ILE A 287 -3.41 -13.20 4.06
CA ILE A 287 -4.20 -12.42 3.12
C ILE A 287 -5.21 -13.31 2.38
N LEU A 288 -4.78 -14.46 1.86
CA LEU A 288 -5.64 -15.37 1.12
C LEU A 288 -6.73 -15.97 2.02
N ASP A 289 -6.40 -16.37 3.24
CA ASP A 289 -7.37 -16.87 4.22
C ASP A 289 -8.37 -15.77 4.60
N GLY A 290 -7.90 -14.55 4.79
CA GLY A 290 -8.73 -13.40 5.10
C GLY A 290 -9.70 -13.03 3.98
N ILE A 291 -9.25 -13.09 2.72
CA ILE A 291 -10.09 -12.89 1.53
C ILE A 291 -11.14 -14.01 1.44
N ALA A 292 -10.72 -15.26 1.56
CA ALA A 292 -11.62 -16.41 1.49
C ALA A 292 -12.70 -16.39 2.58
N ALA A 293 -12.36 -15.88 3.77
CA ALA A 293 -13.28 -15.71 4.89
C ALA A 293 -14.14 -14.42 4.79
N GLY A 294 -13.95 -13.58 3.77
CA GLY A 294 -14.64 -12.29 3.61
C GLY A 294 -14.22 -11.22 4.64
N LYS A 295 -13.15 -11.46 5.40
CA LYS A 295 -12.61 -10.51 6.39
C LYS A 295 -11.76 -9.42 5.77
N LEU A 296 -11.05 -9.74 4.67
CA LEU A 296 -10.24 -8.82 3.89
C LEU A 296 -10.92 -8.61 2.53
N LYS A 297 -11.32 -7.39 2.24
CA LYS A 297 -12.01 -7.03 1.00
C LYS A 297 -11.48 -5.69 0.50
N PRO A 298 -10.76 -5.66 -0.64
CA PRO A 298 -10.27 -4.41 -1.20
C PRO A 298 -11.44 -3.49 -1.58
N VAL A 299 -11.30 -2.20 -1.27
CA VAL A 299 -12.26 -1.17 -1.63
C VAL A 299 -11.73 -0.39 -2.82
N ILE A 300 -12.46 -0.44 -3.94
CA ILE A 300 -12.10 0.29 -5.16
C ILE A 300 -12.77 1.66 -5.13
N ALA A 301 -11.95 2.70 -5.14
CA ALA A 301 -12.43 4.08 -5.14
C ALA A 301 -12.93 4.51 -6.53
N LYS A 302 -12.13 4.23 -7.54
CA LYS A 302 -12.41 4.60 -8.93
C LYS A 302 -11.51 3.81 -9.89
N THR A 303 -12.00 3.54 -11.08
CA THR A 303 -11.22 2.99 -12.20
C THR A 303 -11.01 4.03 -13.28
N PHE A 304 -9.87 3.95 -13.96
CA PHE A 304 -9.51 4.78 -15.11
C PHE A 304 -8.95 3.89 -16.21
N PRO A 305 -9.13 4.22 -17.50
CA PRO A 305 -8.39 3.57 -18.58
C PRO A 305 -6.92 4.01 -18.57
N LEU A 306 -6.01 3.20 -19.11
CA LEU A 306 -4.57 3.51 -19.21
C LEU A 306 -4.31 4.84 -19.91
N SER A 307 -5.13 5.20 -20.89
CA SER A 307 -5.07 6.49 -21.60
C SER A 307 -5.23 7.71 -20.68
N GLN A 308 -5.82 7.53 -19.50
CA GLN A 308 -6.02 8.59 -18.49
C GLN A 308 -5.06 8.46 -17.30
N ILE A 309 -3.89 7.86 -17.46
CA ILE A 309 -2.97 7.58 -16.34
C ILE A 309 -2.54 8.86 -15.58
N ALA A 310 -2.32 9.97 -16.29
CA ALA A 310 -1.97 11.24 -15.65
C ALA A 310 -3.14 11.79 -14.81
N GLU A 311 -4.38 11.64 -15.27
CA GLU A 311 -5.58 12.03 -14.52
C GLU A 311 -5.77 11.15 -13.28
N ALA A 312 -5.58 9.83 -13.42
CA ALA A 312 -5.64 8.89 -12.31
C ALA A 312 -4.63 9.24 -11.21
N GLN A 313 -3.42 9.64 -11.57
CA GLN A 313 -2.40 10.10 -10.62
C GLN A 313 -2.80 11.43 -9.97
N ARG A 314 -3.31 12.43 -10.74
CA ARG A 314 -3.83 13.68 -10.14
C ARG A 314 -4.95 13.41 -9.16
N TYR A 315 -5.87 12.50 -9.50
CA TYR A 315 -6.95 12.12 -8.59
C TYR A 315 -6.42 11.47 -7.31
N MET A 316 -5.39 10.62 -7.40
CA MET A 316 -4.72 10.05 -6.22
C MET A 316 -4.07 11.14 -5.34
N GLU A 317 -3.41 12.12 -5.96
CA GLU A 317 -2.72 13.21 -5.25
C GLU A 317 -3.69 14.21 -4.61
N SER A 318 -4.92 14.32 -5.10
CA SER A 318 -5.96 15.15 -4.49
C SER A 318 -6.45 14.65 -3.13
N ASN A 319 -6.14 13.42 -2.74
CA ASN A 319 -6.58 12.76 -1.50
C ASN A 319 -8.11 12.65 -1.33
N GLN A 320 -8.89 12.81 -2.42
CA GLN A 320 -10.35 12.71 -2.38
C GLN A 320 -10.85 11.27 -2.33
N GLN A 321 -10.07 10.32 -2.81
CA GLN A 321 -10.43 8.91 -2.91
C GLN A 321 -10.72 8.28 -1.54
N PHE A 322 -11.56 7.24 -1.56
CA PHE A 322 -11.78 6.31 -0.47
C PHE A 322 -11.47 4.89 -0.98
N GLY A 323 -10.30 4.36 -0.62
CA GLY A 323 -9.82 3.08 -1.13
C GLY A 323 -8.81 3.20 -2.27
N LYS A 324 -8.70 2.14 -3.08
CA LYS A 324 -7.73 1.97 -4.15
C LYS A 324 -8.21 2.57 -5.46
N ILE A 325 -7.31 3.26 -6.15
CA ILE A 325 -7.50 3.66 -7.54
C ILE A 325 -6.88 2.59 -8.42
N VAL A 326 -7.61 2.15 -9.43
CA VAL A 326 -7.16 1.11 -10.37
C VAL A 326 -7.21 1.65 -11.79
N VAL A 327 -6.16 1.38 -12.55
CA VAL A 327 -6.12 1.68 -13.99
C VAL A 327 -6.26 0.38 -14.76
N THR A 328 -7.19 0.32 -15.71
CA THR A 328 -7.39 -0.85 -16.58
C THR A 328 -6.70 -0.62 -17.90
N THR A 329 -6.05 -1.67 -18.42
CA THR A 329 -5.62 -1.73 -19.80
C THR A 329 -6.84 -2.09 -20.63
N GLU A 330 -7.20 -1.27 -21.62
CA GLU A 330 -8.24 -1.61 -22.56
C GLU A 330 -7.78 -2.83 -23.39
N GLY A 331 -8.60 -3.89 -23.38
CA GLY A 331 -8.38 -5.08 -24.21
C GLY A 331 -8.74 -4.79 -25.65
#